data_0bdfcbad73365564d0aaf48e5ff3d2ac
#
_entry.id   0bdfcbad73365564d0aaf48e5ff3d2ac
#
_cell.length_a   1.000
_cell.length_b   1.000
_cell.length_c   1.000
_cell.angle_alpha   90.00
_cell.angle_beta   90.00
_cell.angle_gamma   90.00
#
_symmetry.space_group_name_H-M   'P 1'
#
loop_
_entity.id
_entity.type
_entity.pdbx_description
1 polymer ?
#
loop_
_entity_poly.entity_id
_entity_poly.type
_entity_poly.pdbx_seq_one_letter_code
_entity_poly.pdbx_strand_id
1 'polypeptide(L)'
;MNIPFIQFNKFGIMVSSGLILITLVSLLFKGLNLGLDFTGGISLEMKYEQKADLERIRNSISKIENSNFVVLNYGSDNSVLIKFQSDEELSINAQTVIDQLSADNYLGEVEKSETIFPQIGEELRDQGGIAILVAMLVILVYIIFRFQIKFGYGAIAALFHDVLIILGIFSIFSLTFDLSVLAALLAVVGYSLNDSIVVSDRIRENF
;
A
#
# COMPACT_ATOMS: atom_id res chain seq x y z
N MET A 1 26.86 16.72 23.37
CA MET A 1 25.77 16.17 24.20
C MET A 1 25.79 14.66 24.02
N ASN A 2 26.13 13.90 25.06
CA ASN A 2 26.09 12.44 25.00
C ASN A 2 24.69 11.98 25.47
N ILE A 3 23.82 11.62 24.53
CA ILE A 3 22.49 11.09 24.88
C ILE A 3 22.63 9.60 25.20
N PRO A 4 22.22 9.14 26.42
CA PRO A 4 22.37 7.73 26.80
C PRO A 4 21.27 6.87 26.18
N PHE A 5 21.34 6.63 24.88
CA PHE A 5 20.34 5.87 24.11
C PHE A 5 20.02 4.48 24.69
N ILE A 6 21.03 3.80 25.26
CA ILE A 6 20.87 2.45 25.84
C ILE A 6 19.94 2.46 27.06
N GLN A 7 19.83 3.57 27.80
CA GLN A 7 18.94 3.65 28.96
C GLN A 7 17.45 3.65 28.56
N PHE A 8 17.14 4.08 27.34
CA PHE A 8 15.78 4.11 26.81
C PHE A 8 15.35 2.81 26.09
N ASN A 9 16.23 1.80 26.05
CA ASN A 9 15.98 0.55 25.33
C ASN A 9 14.69 -0.15 25.79
N LYS A 10 14.45 -0.24 27.09
CA LYS A 10 13.22 -0.88 27.64
C LYS A 10 11.95 -0.14 27.19
N PHE A 11 11.99 1.18 27.17
CA PHE A 11 10.87 2.01 26.71
C PHE A 11 10.64 1.81 25.21
N GLY A 12 11.71 1.82 24.39
CA GLY A 12 11.63 1.55 22.95
C GLY A 12 11.04 0.19 22.64
N ILE A 13 11.48 -0.88 23.33
CA ILE A 13 10.93 -2.23 23.16
C ILE A 13 9.45 -2.28 23.52
N MET A 14 9.04 -1.62 24.61
CA MET A 14 7.64 -1.60 25.05
C MET A 14 6.75 -0.90 24.01
N VAL A 15 7.16 0.26 23.48
CA VAL A 15 6.43 0.99 22.43
C VAL A 15 6.35 0.17 21.15
N SER A 16 7.47 -0.40 20.70
CA SER A 16 7.56 -1.25 19.53
C SER A 16 6.66 -2.48 19.62
N SER A 17 6.69 -3.19 20.77
CA SER A 17 5.83 -4.35 21.00
C SER A 17 4.36 -3.97 21.02
N GLY A 18 4.01 -2.82 21.60
CA GLY A 18 2.64 -2.28 21.58
C GLY A 18 2.16 -1.99 20.16
N LEU A 19 3.00 -1.34 19.34
CA LEU A 19 2.69 -1.07 17.93
C LEU A 19 2.51 -2.35 17.12
N ILE A 20 3.39 -3.35 17.30
CA ILE A 20 3.24 -4.66 16.64
C ILE A 20 1.92 -5.31 17.03
N LEU A 21 1.56 -5.29 18.33
CA LEU A 21 0.30 -5.87 18.77
C LEU A 21 -0.90 -5.19 18.11
N ILE A 22 -0.93 -3.86 18.09
CA ILE A 22 -1.99 -3.08 17.44
C ILE A 22 -2.04 -3.41 15.94
N THR A 23 -0.89 -3.48 15.28
CA THR A 23 -0.79 -3.86 13.86
C THR A 23 -1.39 -5.24 13.60
N LEU A 24 -1.00 -6.25 14.39
CA LEU A 24 -1.51 -7.62 14.22
C LEU A 24 -3.02 -7.69 14.44
N VAL A 25 -3.53 -7.01 15.45
CA VAL A 25 -4.98 -6.91 15.71
C VAL A 25 -5.69 -6.24 14.52
N SER A 26 -5.16 -5.12 14.02
CA SER A 26 -5.76 -4.42 12.89
C SER A 26 -5.76 -5.30 11.62
N LEU A 27 -4.64 -5.94 11.31
CA LEU A 27 -4.54 -6.83 10.15
C LEU A 27 -5.48 -8.04 10.24
N LEU A 28 -5.69 -8.60 11.43
CA LEU A 28 -6.59 -9.75 11.64
C LEU A 28 -8.07 -9.37 11.50
N PHE A 29 -8.47 -8.22 12.01
CA PHE A 29 -9.89 -7.82 12.03
C PHE A 29 -10.30 -6.97 10.82
N LYS A 30 -9.40 -6.14 10.31
CA LYS A 30 -9.69 -5.18 9.25
C LYS A 30 -9.03 -5.56 7.91
N GLY A 31 -7.90 -6.28 7.94
CA GLY A 31 -7.11 -6.60 6.76
C GLY A 31 -6.42 -5.38 6.14
N LEU A 32 -6.01 -5.50 4.89
CA LEU A 32 -5.49 -4.43 4.05
C LEU A 32 -6.57 -3.98 3.06
N ASN A 33 -6.68 -2.67 2.86
CA ASN A 33 -7.51 -2.11 1.80
C ASN A 33 -6.73 -2.20 0.48
N LEU A 34 -6.92 -3.31 -0.25
CA LEU A 34 -6.22 -3.57 -1.51
C LEU A 34 -6.71 -2.64 -2.62
N GLY A 35 -5.76 -2.10 -3.40
CA GLY A 35 -6.04 -1.29 -4.57
C GLY A 35 -6.47 -2.12 -5.78
N LEU A 36 -6.88 -1.43 -6.85
CA LEU A 36 -7.35 -2.05 -8.10
C LEU A 36 -6.32 -2.99 -8.72
N ASP A 37 -5.03 -2.73 -8.51
CA ASP A 37 -3.94 -3.59 -9.00
C ASP A 37 -4.05 -5.02 -8.48
N PHE A 38 -4.66 -5.21 -7.30
CA PHE A 38 -4.78 -6.50 -6.62
C PHE A 38 -6.21 -7.05 -6.61
N THR A 39 -7.22 -6.20 -6.75
CA THR A 39 -8.64 -6.60 -6.71
C THR A 39 -9.26 -6.66 -8.09
N GLY A 40 -8.62 -6.05 -9.06
CA GLY A 40 -9.25 -5.76 -10.34
C GLY A 40 -10.26 -4.61 -10.25
N GLY A 41 -10.68 -4.11 -11.39
CA GLY A 41 -11.65 -3.03 -11.49
C GLY A 41 -11.35 -2.04 -12.60
N ILE A 42 -11.97 -0.88 -12.53
CA ILE A 42 -11.88 0.18 -13.52
C ILE A 42 -11.37 1.45 -12.89
N SER A 43 -10.46 2.11 -13.58
CA SER A 43 -9.96 3.44 -13.26
C SER A 43 -10.30 4.39 -14.40
N LEU A 44 -11.02 5.47 -14.11
CA LEU A 44 -11.37 6.52 -15.06
C LEU A 44 -10.79 7.85 -14.60
N GLU A 45 -9.98 8.46 -15.44
CA GLU A 45 -9.52 9.84 -15.25
C GLU A 45 -10.35 10.76 -16.11
N MET A 46 -10.99 11.73 -15.46
CA MET A 46 -11.86 12.70 -16.13
C MET A 46 -11.41 14.12 -15.81
N LYS A 47 -11.48 14.98 -16.82
CA LYS A 47 -11.20 16.40 -16.67
C LYS A 47 -12.44 17.25 -16.92
N TYR A 48 -12.63 18.23 -16.08
CA TYR A 48 -13.72 19.18 -16.15
C TYR A 48 -13.19 20.57 -16.52
N GLU A 49 -14.01 21.38 -17.19
CA GLU A 49 -13.63 22.76 -17.54
C GLU A 49 -13.46 23.65 -16.29
N GLN A 50 -14.19 23.34 -15.23
CA GLN A 50 -14.16 24.04 -13.95
C GLN A 50 -13.86 23.06 -12.83
N LYS A 51 -13.75 23.58 -11.59
CA LYS A 51 -13.60 22.75 -10.40
C LYS A 51 -14.67 21.67 -10.36
N ALA A 52 -14.25 20.41 -10.27
CA ALA A 52 -15.14 19.27 -10.24
C ALA A 52 -15.92 19.19 -8.92
N ASP A 53 -17.23 18.97 -9.02
CA ASP A 53 -18.08 18.70 -7.88
C ASP A 53 -18.09 17.20 -7.58
N LEU A 54 -17.21 16.77 -6.65
CA LEU A 54 -17.08 15.38 -6.27
C LEU A 54 -18.36 14.78 -5.66
N GLU A 55 -19.15 15.59 -4.95
CA GLU A 55 -20.42 15.17 -4.35
C GLU A 55 -21.44 14.82 -5.44
N ARG A 56 -21.53 15.65 -6.47
CA ARG A 56 -22.39 15.39 -7.62
C ARG A 56 -22.00 14.12 -8.36
N ILE A 57 -20.70 13.91 -8.57
CA ILE A 57 -20.17 12.68 -9.19
C ILE A 57 -20.53 11.47 -8.33
N ARG A 58 -20.27 11.52 -7.01
CA ARG A 58 -20.61 10.42 -6.09
C ARG A 58 -22.09 10.08 -6.12
N ASN A 59 -22.96 11.10 -6.10
CA ASN A 59 -24.40 10.91 -6.14
C ASN A 59 -24.88 10.31 -7.46
N SER A 60 -24.25 10.66 -8.58
CA SER A 60 -24.53 10.07 -9.89
C SER A 60 -24.16 8.60 -9.93
N ILE A 61 -22.94 8.28 -9.49
CA ILE A 61 -22.39 6.92 -9.51
C ILE A 61 -23.09 6.01 -8.51
N SER A 62 -23.52 6.53 -7.36
CA SER A 62 -24.24 5.74 -6.34
C SER A 62 -25.58 5.18 -6.82
N LYS A 63 -26.10 5.65 -7.98
CA LYS A 63 -27.28 5.09 -8.65
C LYS A 63 -26.99 3.75 -9.33
N ILE A 64 -25.73 3.45 -9.57
CA ILE A 64 -25.30 2.16 -10.13
C ILE A 64 -25.33 1.15 -8.97
N GLU A 65 -26.19 0.13 -9.05
CA GLU A 65 -26.38 -0.87 -7.99
C GLU A 65 -25.07 -1.61 -7.67
N ASN A 66 -24.83 -1.85 -6.36
CA ASN A 66 -23.72 -2.66 -5.81
C ASN A 66 -22.28 -2.20 -6.20
N SER A 67 -22.08 -0.91 -6.47
CA SER A 67 -20.75 -0.44 -6.83
C SER A 67 -19.95 0.01 -5.61
N ASN A 68 -18.83 -0.65 -5.35
CA ASN A 68 -17.81 -0.13 -4.44
C ASN A 68 -16.89 0.82 -5.23
N PHE A 69 -17.01 2.12 -4.98
CA PHE A 69 -16.30 3.12 -5.75
C PHE A 69 -15.62 4.18 -4.89
N VAL A 70 -14.58 4.77 -5.43
CA VAL A 70 -13.84 5.89 -4.81
C VAL A 70 -13.73 7.01 -5.84
N VAL A 71 -14.06 8.23 -5.43
CA VAL A 71 -13.95 9.45 -6.25
C VAL A 71 -13.02 10.42 -5.56
N LEU A 72 -11.94 10.79 -6.22
CA LEU A 72 -10.86 11.64 -5.70
C LEU A 72 -10.48 12.72 -6.71
N ASN A 73 -9.99 13.88 -6.22
CA ASN A 73 -9.25 14.79 -7.07
C ASN A 73 -7.89 14.20 -7.44
N TYR A 74 -7.45 14.40 -8.67
CA TYR A 74 -6.20 13.86 -9.19
C TYR A 74 -5.38 14.97 -9.88
N GLY A 75 -4.30 15.37 -9.23
CA GLY A 75 -3.37 16.38 -9.74
C GLY A 75 -3.88 17.83 -9.66
N SER A 76 -5.16 18.07 -9.94
CA SER A 76 -5.77 19.41 -9.94
C SER A 76 -7.23 19.38 -9.49
N ASP A 77 -7.80 20.55 -9.14
CA ASP A 77 -9.19 20.66 -8.68
C ASP A 77 -10.23 20.34 -9.78
N ASN A 78 -9.82 20.34 -11.04
CA ASN A 78 -10.68 20.04 -12.18
C ASN A 78 -10.46 18.63 -12.76
N SER A 79 -9.50 17.86 -12.25
CA SER A 79 -9.27 16.47 -12.65
C SER A 79 -9.73 15.52 -11.56
N VAL A 80 -10.45 14.49 -11.95
CA VAL A 80 -11.08 13.52 -11.07
C VAL A 80 -10.67 12.12 -11.47
N LEU A 81 -10.26 11.33 -10.48
CA LEU A 81 -10.01 9.91 -10.59
C LEU A 81 -11.17 9.15 -9.96
N ILE A 82 -11.82 8.32 -10.75
CA ILE A 82 -12.90 7.44 -10.33
C ILE A 82 -12.39 6.01 -10.40
N LYS A 83 -12.40 5.32 -9.27
CA LYS A 83 -11.98 3.92 -9.16
C LYS A 83 -13.18 3.06 -8.76
N PHE A 84 -13.42 1.99 -9.50
CA PHE A 84 -14.43 0.97 -9.19
C PHE A 84 -13.75 -0.36 -8.95
N GLN A 85 -14.06 -0.99 -7.83
CA GLN A 85 -13.69 -2.38 -7.63
C GLN A 85 -14.69 -3.27 -8.35
N SER A 86 -14.21 -4.23 -9.12
CA SER A 86 -15.05 -5.23 -9.78
C SER A 86 -15.21 -6.43 -8.85
N ASP A 87 -16.42 -6.64 -8.33
CA ASP A 87 -16.78 -7.95 -7.80
C ASP A 87 -17.06 -8.91 -8.96
N GLU A 88 -16.71 -10.19 -8.81
CA GLU A 88 -16.80 -11.22 -9.87
C GLU A 88 -18.19 -11.34 -10.55
N GLU A 89 -19.26 -10.89 -9.89
CA GLU A 89 -20.63 -10.97 -10.39
C GLU A 89 -21.11 -9.74 -11.17
N LEU A 90 -20.40 -8.60 -11.09
CA LEU A 90 -20.83 -7.34 -11.71
C LEU A 90 -19.91 -6.96 -12.88
N SER A 91 -20.39 -7.16 -14.09
CA SER A 91 -19.75 -6.64 -15.31
C SER A 91 -19.95 -5.11 -15.46
N ILE A 92 -19.64 -4.32 -14.42
CA ILE A 92 -19.60 -2.88 -14.59
C ILE A 92 -18.39 -2.58 -15.48
N ASN A 93 -18.64 -1.97 -16.62
CA ASN A 93 -17.59 -1.50 -17.52
C ASN A 93 -17.48 0.03 -17.46
N ALA A 94 -16.37 0.56 -17.94
CA ALA A 94 -16.16 2.01 -18.00
C ALA A 94 -17.31 2.75 -18.71
N GLN A 95 -17.92 2.13 -19.70
CA GLN A 95 -19.03 2.68 -20.47
C GLN A 95 -20.27 2.91 -19.60
N THR A 96 -20.61 1.98 -18.70
CA THR A 96 -21.73 2.13 -17.77
C THR A 96 -21.62 3.40 -16.92
N VAL A 97 -20.40 3.70 -16.46
CA VAL A 97 -20.13 4.90 -15.65
C VAL A 97 -20.24 6.16 -16.49
N ILE A 98 -19.67 6.12 -17.70
CA ILE A 98 -19.74 7.22 -18.68
C ILE A 98 -21.20 7.51 -19.03
N ASP A 99 -21.99 6.47 -19.32
CA ASP A 99 -23.40 6.61 -19.68
C ASP A 99 -24.21 7.20 -18.52
N GLN A 100 -23.95 6.79 -17.27
CA GLN A 100 -24.62 7.32 -16.09
C GLN A 100 -24.29 8.79 -15.86
N LEU A 101 -23.02 9.19 -15.97
CA LEU A 101 -22.61 10.60 -15.85
C LEU A 101 -23.15 11.46 -16.98
N SER A 102 -23.25 10.90 -18.20
CA SER A 102 -23.88 11.56 -19.33
C SER A 102 -25.37 11.78 -19.11
N ALA A 103 -26.09 10.80 -18.58
CA ALA A 103 -27.51 10.87 -18.27
C ALA A 103 -27.82 11.98 -17.25
N ASP A 104 -26.92 12.20 -16.29
CA ASP A 104 -27.02 13.25 -15.29
C ASP A 104 -26.46 14.62 -15.77
N ASN A 105 -26.10 14.75 -17.05
CA ASN A 105 -25.47 15.93 -17.67
C ASN A 105 -24.26 16.45 -16.86
N TYR A 106 -23.41 15.55 -16.41
CA TYR A 106 -22.20 15.87 -15.66
C TYR A 106 -21.02 14.98 -16.08
N LEU A 107 -20.85 14.77 -17.39
CA LEU A 107 -19.71 14.06 -17.95
C LEU A 107 -18.57 15.05 -18.21
N GLY A 108 -17.39 14.76 -17.65
CA GLY A 108 -16.13 15.43 -18.02
C GLY A 108 -15.49 14.80 -19.26
N GLU A 109 -14.44 15.42 -19.76
CA GLU A 109 -13.60 14.81 -20.78
C GLU A 109 -12.86 13.61 -20.21
N VAL A 110 -13.00 12.42 -20.79
CA VAL A 110 -12.30 11.21 -20.37
C VAL A 110 -10.87 11.26 -20.90
N GLU A 111 -9.90 11.52 -20.01
CA GLU A 111 -8.48 11.55 -20.38
C GLU A 111 -7.87 10.14 -20.43
N LYS A 112 -8.30 9.26 -19.51
CA LYS A 112 -7.77 7.91 -19.40
C LYS A 112 -8.83 6.94 -18.87
N SER A 113 -8.85 5.74 -19.44
CA SER A 113 -9.66 4.63 -18.96
C SER A 113 -8.82 3.37 -18.91
N GLU A 114 -8.68 2.79 -17.74
CA GLU A 114 -7.94 1.55 -17.53
C GLU A 114 -8.87 0.52 -16.88
N THR A 115 -8.81 -0.70 -17.39
CA THR A 115 -9.53 -1.83 -16.82
C THR A 115 -8.52 -2.91 -16.43
N ILE A 116 -8.56 -3.31 -15.16
CA ILE A 116 -7.74 -4.41 -14.62
C ILE A 116 -8.69 -5.57 -14.36
N PHE A 117 -8.50 -6.68 -15.06
CA PHE A 117 -9.31 -7.86 -14.83
C PHE A 117 -8.98 -8.51 -13.48
N PRO A 118 -9.98 -9.01 -12.72
CA PRO A 118 -9.77 -9.61 -11.40
C PRO A 118 -8.70 -10.71 -11.40
N GLN A 119 -8.65 -11.55 -12.43
CA GLN A 119 -7.65 -12.60 -12.57
C GLN A 119 -6.21 -12.07 -12.61
N ILE A 120 -5.99 -10.92 -13.27
CA ILE A 120 -4.67 -10.25 -13.30
C ILE A 120 -4.35 -9.69 -11.92
N GLY A 121 -5.33 -9.11 -11.24
CA GLY A 121 -5.17 -8.60 -9.87
C GLY A 121 -4.78 -9.70 -8.88
N GLU A 122 -5.42 -10.87 -8.95
CA GLU A 122 -5.06 -12.03 -8.14
C GLU A 122 -3.64 -12.52 -8.41
N GLU A 123 -3.26 -12.64 -9.69
CA GLU A 123 -1.91 -13.03 -10.07
C GLU A 123 -0.87 -12.02 -9.56
N LEU A 124 -1.12 -10.72 -9.68
CA LEU A 124 -0.24 -9.67 -9.17
C LEU A 124 -0.13 -9.68 -7.65
N ARG A 125 -1.22 -9.98 -6.94
CA ARG A 125 -1.22 -10.12 -5.48
C ARG A 125 -0.34 -11.30 -5.05
N ASP A 126 -0.50 -12.44 -5.68
CA ASP A 126 0.25 -13.64 -5.35
C ASP A 126 1.73 -13.48 -5.71
N GLN A 127 2.04 -12.94 -6.89
CA GLN A 127 3.42 -12.62 -7.30
C GLN A 127 4.05 -11.56 -6.40
N GLY A 128 3.30 -10.52 -5.99
CA GLY A 128 3.75 -9.49 -5.06
C GLY A 128 4.10 -10.06 -3.69
N GLY A 129 3.25 -10.94 -3.16
CA GLY A 129 3.51 -11.65 -1.92
C GLY A 129 4.78 -12.52 -1.99
N ILE A 130 4.91 -13.30 -3.07
CA ILE A 130 6.10 -14.11 -3.34
C ILE A 130 7.35 -13.22 -3.48
N ALA A 131 7.26 -12.08 -4.17
CA ALA A 131 8.37 -11.16 -4.36
C ALA A 131 8.92 -10.64 -3.02
N ILE A 132 8.04 -10.26 -2.07
CA ILE A 132 8.46 -9.85 -0.72
C ILE A 132 9.18 -11.01 -0.02
N LEU A 133 8.61 -12.21 -0.03
CA LEU A 133 9.20 -13.37 0.62
C LEU A 133 10.57 -13.72 0.03
N VAL A 134 10.70 -13.73 -1.29
CA VAL A 134 11.96 -13.98 -1.99
C VAL A 134 12.98 -12.89 -1.67
N ALA A 135 12.59 -11.62 -1.70
CA ALA A 135 13.47 -10.52 -1.33
C ALA A 135 13.99 -10.67 0.10
N MET A 136 13.11 -10.97 1.07
CA MET A 136 13.51 -11.19 2.46
C MET A 136 14.44 -12.41 2.61
N LEU A 137 14.20 -13.49 1.87
CA LEU A 137 15.04 -14.68 1.88
C LEU A 137 16.44 -14.40 1.31
N VAL A 138 16.51 -13.69 0.18
CA VAL A 138 17.80 -13.30 -0.45
C VAL A 138 18.60 -12.40 0.50
N ILE A 139 17.93 -11.45 1.15
CA ILE A 139 18.51 -10.57 2.15
C ILE A 139 19.02 -11.38 3.35
N LEU A 140 18.23 -12.32 3.85
CA LEU A 140 18.62 -13.22 4.94
C LEU A 140 19.91 -13.99 4.59
N VAL A 141 19.94 -14.61 3.42
CA VAL A 141 21.10 -15.34 2.92
C VAL A 141 22.32 -14.43 2.84
N TYR A 142 22.17 -13.23 2.25
CA TYR A 142 23.25 -12.24 2.16
C TYR A 142 23.79 -11.86 3.55
N ILE A 143 22.92 -11.58 4.53
CA ILE A 143 23.31 -11.19 5.89
C ILE A 143 24.07 -12.32 6.58
N ILE A 144 23.62 -13.58 6.45
CA ILE A 144 24.28 -14.75 7.07
C ILE A 144 25.71 -14.92 6.53
N PHE A 145 25.93 -14.72 5.23
CA PHE A 145 27.26 -14.82 4.63
C PHE A 145 28.14 -13.61 4.93
N ARG A 146 27.55 -12.41 5.05
CA ARG A 146 28.30 -11.16 5.21
C ARG A 146 28.65 -10.83 6.65
N PHE A 147 27.78 -11.21 7.62
CA PHE A 147 27.91 -10.87 9.02
C PHE A 147 27.95 -12.11 9.93
N GLN A 148 28.38 -11.89 11.18
CA GLN A 148 28.20 -12.91 12.22
C GLN A 148 26.71 -13.17 12.42
N ILE A 149 26.35 -14.44 12.64
CA ILE A 149 24.97 -14.92 12.79
C ILE A 149 24.16 -14.07 13.81
N LYS A 150 24.81 -13.59 14.88
CA LYS A 150 24.14 -12.79 15.92
C LYS A 150 23.63 -11.43 15.39
N PHE A 151 24.39 -10.76 14.54
CA PHE A 151 23.97 -9.50 13.89
C PHE A 151 22.90 -9.75 12.83
N GLY A 152 22.97 -10.91 12.15
CA GLY A 152 21.97 -11.32 11.19
C GLY A 152 20.57 -11.41 11.79
N TYR A 153 20.42 -12.04 12.96
CA TYR A 153 19.12 -12.11 13.65
C TYR A 153 18.56 -10.70 13.98
N GLY A 154 19.41 -9.79 14.43
CA GLY A 154 19.01 -8.41 14.74
C GLY A 154 18.49 -7.67 13.51
N ALA A 155 19.21 -7.76 12.38
CA ALA A 155 18.82 -7.12 11.14
C ALA A 155 17.50 -7.68 10.57
N ILE A 156 17.29 -9.00 10.61
CA ILE A 156 16.05 -9.65 10.18
C ILE A 156 14.88 -9.22 11.07
N ALA A 157 15.07 -9.19 12.39
CA ALA A 157 14.04 -8.76 13.31
C ALA A 157 13.64 -7.28 13.05
N ALA A 158 14.62 -6.41 12.74
CA ALA A 158 14.36 -5.02 12.37
C ALA A 158 13.58 -4.91 11.07
N LEU A 159 13.98 -5.63 10.01
CA LEU A 159 13.26 -5.65 8.73
C LEU A 159 11.81 -6.11 8.88
N PHE A 160 11.60 -7.21 9.62
CA PHE A 160 10.27 -7.73 9.86
C PHE A 160 9.41 -6.75 10.66
N HIS A 161 10.00 -6.10 11.67
CA HIS A 161 9.35 -5.04 12.42
C HIS A 161 8.91 -3.89 11.50
N ASP A 162 9.79 -3.37 10.65
CA ASP A 162 9.53 -2.22 9.80
C ASP A 162 8.42 -2.52 8.78
N VAL A 163 8.46 -3.70 8.14
CA VAL A 163 7.40 -4.16 7.24
C VAL A 163 6.06 -4.25 7.97
N LEU A 164 6.04 -4.87 9.17
CA LEU A 164 4.80 -4.98 9.95
C LEU A 164 4.23 -3.62 10.33
N ILE A 165 5.05 -2.67 10.77
CA ILE A 165 4.57 -1.34 11.15
C ILE A 165 3.97 -0.62 9.95
N ILE A 166 4.59 -0.68 8.77
CA ILE A 166 4.05 -0.07 7.55
C ILE A 166 2.70 -0.70 7.20
N LEU A 167 2.61 -2.03 7.15
CA LEU A 167 1.34 -2.73 6.88
C LEU A 167 0.27 -2.37 7.93
N GLY A 168 0.69 -2.21 9.19
CA GLY A 168 -0.19 -1.76 10.27
C GLY A 168 -0.77 -0.37 10.02
N ILE A 169 0.04 0.58 9.60
CA ILE A 169 -0.41 1.94 9.26
C ILE A 169 -1.44 1.88 8.13
N PHE A 170 -1.16 1.14 7.05
CA PHE A 170 -2.09 0.98 5.94
C PHE A 170 -3.41 0.34 6.38
N SER A 171 -3.36 -0.68 7.24
CA SER A 171 -4.55 -1.34 7.78
C SER A 171 -5.37 -0.42 8.70
N ILE A 172 -4.73 0.23 9.68
CA ILE A 172 -5.41 1.09 10.67
C ILE A 172 -6.14 2.25 10.00
N PHE A 173 -5.45 2.94 9.10
CA PHE A 173 -5.98 4.12 8.41
C PHE A 173 -6.76 3.79 7.13
N SER A 174 -6.93 2.51 6.79
CA SER A 174 -7.58 2.06 5.54
C SER A 174 -6.98 2.70 4.28
N LEU A 175 -5.67 2.93 4.28
CA LEU A 175 -4.99 3.46 3.12
C LEU A 175 -4.97 2.40 2.01
N THR A 176 -5.12 2.84 0.76
CA THR A 176 -5.10 1.94 -0.39
C THR A 176 -3.69 1.37 -0.57
N PHE A 177 -3.61 0.04 -0.56
CA PHE A 177 -2.37 -0.71 -0.78
C PHE A 177 -2.36 -1.21 -2.24
N ASP A 178 -1.54 -0.58 -3.08
CA ASP A 178 -1.40 -0.86 -4.51
C ASP A 178 0.05 -1.28 -4.87
N LEU A 179 0.32 -1.52 -6.15
CA LEU A 179 1.67 -1.91 -6.63
C LEU A 179 2.73 -0.85 -6.35
N SER A 180 2.37 0.43 -6.37
CA SER A 180 3.30 1.52 -6.05
C SER A 180 3.72 1.46 -4.59
N VAL A 181 2.77 1.19 -3.70
CA VAL A 181 3.03 1.00 -2.26
C VAL A 181 3.88 -0.26 -2.03
N LEU A 182 3.61 -1.35 -2.75
CA LEU A 182 4.43 -2.56 -2.71
C LEU A 182 5.89 -2.26 -3.11
N ALA A 183 6.09 -1.52 -4.20
CA ALA A 183 7.42 -1.10 -4.65
C ALA A 183 8.12 -0.20 -3.61
N ALA A 184 7.38 0.75 -3.01
CA ALA A 184 7.89 1.58 -1.93
C ALA A 184 8.28 0.76 -0.69
N LEU A 185 7.47 -0.25 -0.33
CA LEU A 185 7.78 -1.17 0.77
C LEU A 185 9.10 -1.92 0.53
N LEU A 186 9.31 -2.43 -0.68
CA LEU A 186 10.58 -3.08 -1.05
C LEU A 186 11.77 -2.12 -0.98
N ALA A 187 11.58 -0.85 -1.36
CA ALA A 187 12.61 0.18 -1.20
C ALA A 187 12.93 0.44 0.28
N VAL A 188 11.92 0.54 1.16
CA VAL A 188 12.10 0.69 2.61
C VAL A 188 12.88 -0.50 3.19
N VAL A 189 12.55 -1.72 2.77
CA VAL A 189 13.30 -2.93 3.17
C VAL A 189 14.78 -2.80 2.80
N GLY A 190 15.09 -2.30 1.59
CA GLY A 190 16.47 -2.06 1.15
C GLY A 190 17.18 -1.00 1.99
N TYR A 191 16.52 0.12 2.31
CA TYR A 191 17.10 1.18 3.15
C TYR A 191 17.32 0.73 4.59
N SER A 192 16.33 0.09 5.22
CA SER A 192 16.43 -0.42 6.58
C SER A 192 17.56 -1.44 6.73
N LEU A 193 17.72 -2.31 5.70
CA LEU A 193 18.86 -3.23 5.64
C LEU A 193 20.19 -2.49 5.61
N ASN A 194 20.33 -1.49 4.74
CA ASN A 194 21.57 -0.72 4.60
C ASN A 194 21.97 -0.07 5.93
N ASP A 195 21.02 0.54 6.64
CA ASP A 195 21.27 1.15 7.95
C ASP A 195 21.70 0.11 8.98
N SER A 196 21.02 -1.05 9.02
CA SER A 196 21.38 -2.16 9.91
C SER A 196 22.79 -2.70 9.63
N ILE A 197 23.19 -2.76 8.36
CA ILE A 197 24.53 -3.17 7.92
C ILE A 197 25.58 -2.17 8.41
N VAL A 198 25.38 -0.87 8.18
CA VAL A 198 26.32 0.19 8.57
C VAL A 198 26.54 0.19 10.08
N VAL A 199 25.45 0.10 10.86
CA VAL A 199 25.55 0.04 12.33
C VAL A 199 26.30 -1.22 12.79
N SER A 200 25.99 -2.36 12.20
CA SER A 200 26.62 -3.65 12.55
C SER A 200 28.11 -3.69 12.22
N ASP A 201 28.51 -3.14 11.07
CA ASP A 201 29.93 -3.02 10.67
C ASP A 201 30.68 -2.09 11.67
N ARG A 202 30.05 -0.96 12.05
CA ARG A 202 30.66 -0.02 13.00
C ARG A 202 30.82 -0.62 14.40
N ILE A 203 29.86 -1.43 14.83
CA ILE A 203 29.98 -2.17 16.09
C ILE A 203 31.15 -3.16 16.00
N ARG A 204 31.24 -3.90 14.89
CA ARG A 204 32.30 -4.90 14.68
C ARG A 204 33.72 -4.30 14.65
N GLU A 205 33.88 -3.09 14.10
CA GLU A 205 35.16 -2.38 14.08
C GLU A 205 35.64 -1.95 15.48
N ASN A 206 34.71 -1.78 16.42
CA ASN A 206 35.03 -1.29 17.78
C ASN A 206 35.13 -2.39 18.84
N PHE A 207 34.91 -3.64 18.46
CA PHE A 207 35.05 -4.84 19.30
C PHE A 207 36.05 -5.84 18.72
#